data_b41ceb9741d200767442cec6d052de55
#
_entry.id   b41ceb9741d200767442cec6d052de55
#
_cell.length_a   1.000
_cell.length_b   1.000
_cell.length_c   1.000
_cell.angle_alpha   90.00
_cell.angle_beta   90.00
_cell.angle_gamma   90.00
#
_symmetry.space_group_name_H-M   'P 1'
#
loop_
_entity.id
_entity.type
_entity.pdbx_description
1 polymer ?
#
loop_
_entity_poly.entity_id
_entity_poly.type
_entity_poly.pdbx_seq_one_letter_code
_entity_poly.pdbx_strand_id
1 'polypeptide(L)'
;MDVKDESKPEFCGISAVESGKKYRTIEGFSAIKNGVKVQRNTPATTLGNKPRWLRAQMPSGTGFSAVRQAVKTHRLSTVCEESMCPNIGECWNNGTATIMVMGSVCTRACRFCAVDTGNPRGWLDPEEPVNAARAVKLMGLKYVVITSVDRDDLPDGGAGHYAECVKEINKLNPETAVEALTPDFNGVLADVEKVVDSGLEVFAQNVETVKRLTHPVRDPRASYEQTLKVLAHSKQHRTDVLTKTSLMLGLGEQDHEVMQTMDELREVGVDILTLGQYLQPTLNHLAVERYVTPDEFDLYRAEGLEKGFLEVVAGPLVRSSYRADQVLEKNNVGFGVSMPFTPPLTDKALP
;
A
#
# COMPACT_ATOMS: atom_id res chain seq x y z
N MET A 1 -2.01 -40.59 18.78
CA MET A 1 -2.36 -40.49 17.34
C MET A 1 -3.64 -39.71 17.26
N ASP A 2 -3.54 -38.39 17.27
CA ASP A 2 -4.70 -37.49 17.17
C ASP A 2 -4.94 -37.18 15.70
N VAL A 3 -6.08 -37.69 15.22
CA VAL A 3 -6.58 -37.45 13.87
C VAL A 3 -7.03 -35.99 13.82
N LYS A 4 -6.37 -35.17 13.04
CA LYS A 4 -6.78 -33.78 12.75
C LYS A 4 -8.07 -33.83 11.95
N ASP A 5 -9.12 -33.24 12.51
CA ASP A 5 -10.39 -33.01 11.84
C ASP A 5 -10.21 -31.93 10.77
N GLU A 6 -10.21 -32.33 9.49
CA GLU A 6 -10.01 -31.47 8.31
C GLU A 6 -11.30 -30.84 7.77
N SER A 7 -12.40 -30.83 8.52
CA SER A 7 -13.73 -30.44 8.04
C SER A 7 -14.29 -29.15 8.65
N LYS A 8 -13.53 -28.05 8.70
CA LYS A 8 -14.16 -26.75 8.96
C LYS A 8 -14.22 -25.95 7.67
N PRO A 9 -15.41 -25.55 7.19
CA PRO A 9 -15.55 -24.75 5.99
C PRO A 9 -14.91 -23.38 6.22
N GLU A 10 -14.05 -22.95 5.29
CA GLU A 10 -13.55 -21.57 5.21
C GLU A 10 -14.72 -20.61 4.97
N PHE A 11 -15.21 -20.01 6.03
CA PHE A 11 -16.21 -18.96 5.94
C PHE A 11 -15.49 -17.64 5.69
N CYS A 12 -15.61 -17.11 4.47
CA CYS A 12 -15.25 -15.71 4.13
C CYS A 12 -13.79 -15.29 4.41
N GLY A 13 -12.79 -16.08 3.98
CA GLY A 13 -11.37 -15.66 4.06
C GLY A 13 -10.77 -15.62 5.47
N ILE A 14 -11.45 -16.13 6.48
CA ILE A 14 -10.91 -16.24 7.84
C ILE A 14 -9.96 -17.44 7.88
N SER A 15 -8.66 -17.17 7.97
CA SER A 15 -7.64 -18.21 8.16
C SER A 15 -7.90 -19.02 9.42
N ALA A 16 -7.73 -20.34 9.32
CA ALA A 16 -7.75 -21.25 10.47
C ALA A 16 -6.64 -20.97 11.50
N VAL A 17 -5.64 -20.18 11.13
CA VAL A 17 -4.52 -19.79 12.00
C VAL A 17 -4.85 -18.50 12.74
N GLU A 18 -4.76 -18.53 14.06
CA GLU A 18 -4.99 -17.35 14.92
C GLU A 18 -3.88 -16.29 14.70
N SER A 19 -4.30 -15.01 14.75
CA SER A 19 -3.40 -13.86 14.69
C SER A 19 -2.23 -13.99 15.68
N GLY A 20 -1.02 -13.71 15.21
CA GLY A 20 0.22 -13.79 16.00
C GLY A 20 0.79 -15.19 16.19
N LYS A 21 0.13 -16.23 15.70
CA LYS A 21 0.65 -17.61 15.72
C LYS A 21 1.56 -17.91 14.54
N LYS A 22 2.57 -18.73 14.79
CA LYS A 22 3.42 -19.28 13.73
C LYS A 22 2.72 -20.41 13.01
N TYR A 23 2.88 -20.45 11.69
CA TYR A 23 2.39 -21.54 10.84
C TYR A 23 3.39 -21.82 9.72
N ARG A 24 3.15 -22.85 8.94
CA ARG A 24 3.93 -23.19 7.74
C ARG A 24 3.10 -22.89 6.51
N THR A 25 3.69 -22.15 5.55
CA THR A 25 3.04 -21.82 4.27
C THR A 25 3.01 -23.05 3.36
N ILE A 26 2.27 -22.98 2.26
CA ILE A 26 2.20 -24.04 1.25
C ILE A 26 3.58 -24.27 0.61
N GLU A 27 4.36 -23.21 0.44
CA GLU A 27 5.73 -23.24 -0.10
C GLU A 27 6.76 -23.78 0.93
N GLY A 28 6.32 -24.04 2.16
CA GLY A 28 7.12 -24.74 3.18
C GLY A 28 7.99 -23.84 4.08
N PHE A 29 7.87 -22.51 4.03
CA PHE A 29 8.54 -21.63 4.99
C PHE A 29 7.63 -21.22 6.16
N SER A 30 8.23 -20.74 7.25
CA SER A 30 7.50 -20.36 8.46
C SER A 30 7.11 -18.90 8.39
N ALA A 31 5.84 -18.61 8.72
CA ALA A 31 5.31 -17.26 8.84
C ALA A 31 4.58 -17.04 10.17
N ILE A 32 4.34 -15.77 10.51
CA ILE A 32 3.52 -15.33 11.64
C ILE A 32 2.25 -14.71 11.08
N LYS A 33 1.10 -15.24 11.46
CA LYS A 33 -0.19 -14.74 10.97
C LYS A 33 -0.44 -13.29 11.41
N ASN A 34 -0.83 -12.46 10.44
CA ASN A 34 -1.05 -11.01 10.61
C ASN A 34 0.19 -10.24 11.10
N GLY A 35 1.40 -10.70 10.78
CA GLY A 35 2.65 -9.97 10.92
C GLY A 35 3.17 -9.72 12.33
N VAL A 36 2.33 -9.64 13.34
CA VAL A 36 2.71 -9.30 14.72
C VAL A 36 2.48 -10.45 15.67
N LYS A 37 3.43 -10.66 16.59
CA LYS A 37 3.30 -11.67 17.65
C LYS A 37 2.27 -11.23 18.69
N VAL A 38 1.59 -12.21 19.30
CA VAL A 38 0.69 -11.96 20.44
C VAL A 38 1.45 -11.20 21.53
N GLN A 39 1.00 -10.00 21.86
CA GLN A 39 1.49 -9.22 22.99
C GLN A 39 0.60 -9.52 24.21
N ARG A 40 1.21 -9.93 25.32
CA ARG A 40 0.49 -10.30 26.54
C ARG A 40 -0.23 -9.13 27.24
N ASN A 41 0.13 -7.89 26.91
CA ASN A 41 -0.31 -6.67 27.59
C ASN A 41 -0.66 -5.54 26.62
N THR A 42 -1.27 -5.81 25.48
CA THR A 42 -1.79 -4.72 24.62
C THR A 42 -3.02 -4.14 25.33
N PRO A 43 -3.04 -2.85 25.72
CA PRO A 43 -4.24 -2.25 26.27
C PRO A 43 -5.37 -2.38 25.25
N ALA A 44 -6.54 -2.80 25.71
CA ALA A 44 -7.73 -2.68 24.88
C ALA A 44 -7.90 -1.20 24.50
N THR A 45 -8.28 -0.95 23.25
CA THR A 45 -8.61 0.41 22.79
C THR A 45 -9.61 1.01 23.75
N THR A 46 -9.25 2.09 24.42
CA THR A 46 -10.14 2.82 25.35
C THR A 46 -11.18 3.65 24.60
N LEU A 47 -11.01 3.80 23.29
CA LEU A 47 -11.99 4.44 22.42
C LEU A 47 -13.21 3.53 22.30
N GLY A 48 -14.39 4.08 22.58
CA GLY A 48 -15.68 3.37 22.49
C GLY A 48 -15.95 2.77 21.10
N ASN A 49 -17.20 2.50 20.78
CA ASN A 49 -17.59 1.94 19.48
C ASN A 49 -17.11 2.81 18.33
N LYS A 50 -16.69 2.15 17.22
CA LYS A 50 -16.33 2.85 15.97
C LYS A 50 -17.44 3.82 15.54
N PRO A 51 -17.11 5.07 15.22
CA PRO A 51 -18.06 6.06 14.71
C PRO A 51 -18.81 5.58 13.47
N ARG A 52 -19.99 6.16 13.22
CA ARG A 52 -20.81 5.75 12.07
C ARG A 52 -20.14 5.95 10.71
N TRP A 53 -19.31 6.98 10.56
CA TRP A 53 -18.59 7.26 9.33
C TRP A 53 -17.46 6.26 9.00
N LEU A 54 -17.09 5.39 9.93
CA LEU A 54 -16.12 4.29 9.71
C LEU A 54 -16.78 2.94 9.43
N ARG A 55 -18.08 2.91 9.12
CA ARG A 55 -18.76 1.67 8.76
C ARG A 55 -18.55 1.37 7.28
N ALA A 56 -17.90 0.25 7.00
CA ALA A 56 -17.79 -0.31 5.66
C ALA A 56 -19.06 -1.05 5.25
N GLN A 57 -19.32 -1.13 3.96
CA GLN A 57 -20.38 -1.97 3.42
C GLN A 57 -19.91 -3.43 3.34
N MET A 58 -20.83 -4.37 3.57
CA MET A 58 -20.50 -5.79 3.41
C MET A 58 -20.20 -6.11 1.95
N PRO A 59 -19.12 -6.86 1.68
CA PRO A 59 -18.76 -7.24 0.32
C PRO A 59 -19.85 -8.10 -0.32
N SER A 60 -20.45 -7.61 -1.41
CA SER A 60 -21.49 -8.31 -2.16
C SER A 60 -21.54 -7.81 -3.60
N GLY A 61 -22.19 -8.55 -4.49
CA GLY A 61 -22.40 -8.16 -5.89
C GLY A 61 -21.69 -9.05 -6.89
N THR A 62 -22.07 -8.89 -8.16
CA THR A 62 -21.53 -9.70 -9.29
C THR A 62 -20.09 -9.31 -9.62
N GLY A 63 -19.74 -8.03 -9.58
CA GLY A 63 -18.37 -7.54 -9.79
C GLY A 63 -17.40 -8.10 -8.75
N PHE A 64 -17.77 -8.02 -7.45
CA PHE A 64 -17.01 -8.63 -6.37
C PHE A 64 -16.75 -10.12 -6.61
N SER A 65 -17.78 -10.88 -6.99
CA SER A 65 -17.66 -12.32 -7.26
C SER A 65 -16.75 -12.62 -8.44
N ALA A 66 -16.83 -11.82 -9.51
CA ALA A 66 -16.00 -11.97 -10.71
C ALA A 66 -14.51 -11.72 -10.41
N VAL A 67 -14.18 -10.62 -9.72
CA VAL A 67 -12.81 -10.31 -9.33
C VAL A 67 -12.25 -11.39 -8.40
N ARG A 68 -13.02 -11.82 -7.40
CA ARG A 68 -12.62 -12.90 -6.49
C ARG A 68 -12.33 -14.22 -7.23
N GLN A 69 -13.14 -14.55 -8.24
CA GLN A 69 -12.89 -15.73 -9.07
C GLN A 69 -11.61 -15.59 -9.90
N ALA A 70 -11.35 -14.44 -10.51
CA ALA A 70 -10.14 -14.16 -11.27
C ALA A 70 -8.87 -14.30 -10.40
N VAL A 71 -8.86 -13.65 -9.22
CA VAL A 71 -7.77 -13.73 -8.25
C VAL A 71 -7.44 -15.18 -7.88
N LYS A 72 -8.45 -15.98 -7.54
CA LYS A 72 -8.28 -17.40 -7.19
C LYS A 72 -7.77 -18.24 -8.36
N THR A 73 -8.33 -18.05 -9.56
CA THR A 73 -7.97 -18.82 -10.76
C THR A 73 -6.50 -18.62 -11.14
N HIS A 74 -5.99 -17.40 -10.98
CA HIS A 74 -4.61 -17.05 -11.31
C HIS A 74 -3.64 -17.14 -10.13
N ARG A 75 -4.07 -17.68 -8.98
CA ARG A 75 -3.25 -17.85 -7.76
C ARG A 75 -2.57 -16.56 -7.30
N LEU A 76 -3.26 -15.43 -7.43
CA LEU A 76 -2.74 -14.14 -7.04
C LEU A 76 -3.09 -13.83 -5.59
N SER A 77 -2.24 -13.04 -4.94
CA SER A 77 -2.53 -12.39 -3.67
C SER A 77 -3.04 -10.98 -3.92
N THR A 78 -3.97 -10.50 -3.07
CA THR A 78 -4.44 -9.12 -3.10
C THR A 78 -4.27 -8.46 -1.75
N VAL A 79 -3.82 -7.21 -1.73
CA VAL A 79 -3.82 -6.41 -0.49
C VAL A 79 -5.24 -6.27 0.06
N CYS A 80 -6.24 -6.28 -0.80
CA CYS A 80 -7.64 -6.17 -0.39
C CYS A 80 -8.06 -7.30 0.57
N GLU A 81 -7.57 -8.53 0.34
CA GLU A 81 -7.82 -9.68 1.21
C GLU A 81 -6.83 -9.73 2.38
N GLU A 82 -5.52 -9.63 2.11
CA GLU A 82 -4.46 -9.78 3.13
C GLU A 82 -4.48 -8.67 4.19
N SER A 83 -4.82 -7.43 3.81
CA SER A 83 -4.93 -6.31 4.76
C SER A 83 -6.31 -6.14 5.38
N MET A 84 -7.27 -7.04 5.10
CA MET A 84 -8.67 -6.93 5.55
C MET A 84 -9.28 -5.57 5.18
N CYS A 85 -9.12 -5.14 3.93
CA CYS A 85 -9.51 -3.81 3.47
C CYS A 85 -11.03 -3.58 3.59
N PRO A 86 -11.48 -2.50 4.25
CA PRO A 86 -12.90 -2.21 4.41
C PRO A 86 -13.62 -1.88 3.09
N ASN A 87 -12.87 -1.51 2.05
CA ASN A 87 -13.41 -1.07 0.76
C ASN A 87 -13.47 -2.20 -0.28
N ILE A 88 -13.10 -3.43 0.07
CA ILE A 88 -13.00 -4.55 -0.87
C ILE A 88 -14.28 -4.75 -1.70
N GLY A 89 -15.46 -4.61 -1.07
CA GLY A 89 -16.75 -4.77 -1.75
C GLY A 89 -17.00 -3.66 -2.79
N GLU A 90 -16.73 -2.41 -2.44
CA GLU A 90 -16.89 -1.27 -3.34
C GLU A 90 -15.88 -1.32 -4.50
N CYS A 91 -14.59 -1.47 -4.19
CA CYS A 91 -13.54 -1.48 -5.20
C CYS A 91 -13.73 -2.62 -6.20
N TRP A 92 -13.97 -3.83 -5.74
CA TRP A 92 -14.12 -4.99 -6.63
C TRP A 92 -15.40 -4.93 -7.48
N ASN A 93 -16.49 -4.34 -6.97
CA ASN A 93 -17.67 -4.10 -7.79
C ASN A 93 -17.43 -3.04 -8.89
N ASN A 94 -16.52 -2.09 -8.65
CA ASN A 94 -16.11 -1.09 -9.64
C ASN A 94 -14.97 -1.58 -10.56
N GLY A 95 -14.59 -2.87 -10.48
CA GLY A 95 -13.52 -3.43 -11.31
C GLY A 95 -12.11 -2.96 -10.92
N THR A 96 -11.93 -2.47 -9.70
CA THR A 96 -10.63 -2.02 -9.19
C THR A 96 -10.10 -3.01 -8.14
N ALA A 97 -8.88 -3.52 -8.34
CA ALA A 97 -8.20 -4.38 -7.37
C ALA A 97 -6.74 -3.95 -7.22
N THR A 98 -6.18 -4.20 -6.04
CA THR A 98 -4.74 -4.03 -5.79
C THR A 98 -4.10 -5.39 -5.74
N ILE A 99 -3.32 -5.71 -6.77
CA ILE A 99 -2.61 -6.99 -6.90
C ILE A 99 -1.33 -6.91 -6.08
N MET A 100 -1.08 -7.92 -5.24
CA MET A 100 0.13 -8.03 -4.45
C MET A 100 1.04 -9.08 -5.07
N VAL A 101 2.23 -8.68 -5.47
CA VAL A 101 3.26 -9.53 -6.08
C VAL A 101 4.34 -9.92 -5.07
N MET A 102 5.16 -10.90 -5.42
CA MET A 102 6.20 -11.54 -4.60
C MET A 102 5.65 -12.35 -3.41
N GLY A 103 4.40 -12.83 -3.56
CA GLY A 103 3.70 -13.64 -2.56
C GLY A 103 3.05 -12.81 -1.44
N SER A 104 2.61 -13.51 -0.37
CA SER A 104 1.83 -12.92 0.74
C SER A 104 2.58 -12.84 2.07
N VAL A 105 3.91 -13.08 2.08
CA VAL A 105 4.72 -13.08 3.31
C VAL A 105 5.81 -12.03 3.23
N CYS A 106 5.71 -11.03 4.09
CA CYS A 106 6.63 -9.91 4.19
C CYS A 106 7.82 -10.25 5.09
N THR A 107 9.03 -9.81 4.73
CA THR A 107 10.20 -9.95 5.61
C THR A 107 10.20 -8.95 6.77
N ARG A 108 9.35 -7.90 6.71
CA ARG A 108 9.23 -6.86 7.73
C ARG A 108 7.96 -7.02 8.56
N ALA A 109 7.95 -6.44 9.77
CA ALA A 109 6.88 -6.56 10.75
C ALA A 109 6.38 -5.18 11.23
N CYS A 110 5.86 -4.39 10.30
CA CYS A 110 5.24 -3.11 10.64
C CYS A 110 4.03 -3.33 11.55
N ARG A 111 3.96 -2.59 12.67
CA ARG A 111 2.98 -2.85 13.73
C ARG A 111 1.54 -2.46 13.39
N PHE A 112 1.32 -1.82 12.25
CA PHE A 112 0.00 -1.49 11.72
C PHE A 112 -0.50 -2.51 10.68
N CYS A 113 0.40 -3.32 10.09
CA CYS A 113 0.15 -4.10 8.90
C CYS A 113 -0.31 -5.53 9.23
N ALA A 114 -1.39 -5.98 8.59
CA ALA A 114 -1.96 -7.31 8.77
C ALA A 114 -1.36 -8.39 7.85
N VAL A 115 -0.42 -8.04 6.96
CA VAL A 115 0.27 -9.00 6.10
C VAL A 115 1.13 -9.94 6.94
N ASP A 116 1.14 -11.21 6.59
CA ASP A 116 1.89 -12.23 7.31
C ASP A 116 3.40 -11.97 7.22
N THR A 117 4.13 -12.22 8.32
CA THR A 117 5.57 -11.95 8.40
C THR A 117 6.37 -13.23 8.49
N GLY A 118 7.41 -13.35 7.66
CA GLY A 118 8.32 -14.50 7.63
C GLY A 118 9.51 -14.27 6.71
N ASN A 119 10.24 -15.33 6.42
CA ASN A 119 11.33 -15.27 5.46
C ASN A 119 11.08 -16.31 4.35
N PRO A 120 10.73 -15.88 3.13
CA PRO A 120 10.53 -16.75 1.98
C PRO A 120 11.83 -17.38 1.42
N ARG A 121 12.99 -16.98 1.91
CA ARG A 121 14.30 -17.55 1.53
C ARG A 121 14.58 -17.50 0.04
N GLY A 122 14.29 -16.37 -0.60
CA GLY A 122 14.52 -16.15 -2.02
C GLY A 122 13.49 -16.80 -2.94
N TRP A 123 12.44 -17.44 -2.41
CA TRP A 123 11.40 -18.03 -3.25
C TRP A 123 10.60 -16.93 -3.98
N LEU A 124 10.41 -17.11 -5.28
CA LEU A 124 9.55 -16.31 -6.15
C LEU A 124 8.82 -17.25 -7.10
N ASP A 125 7.58 -16.92 -7.43
CA ASP A 125 6.84 -17.62 -8.49
C ASP A 125 7.24 -17.07 -9.87
N PRO A 126 7.91 -17.84 -10.73
CA PRO A 126 8.33 -17.38 -12.05
C PRO A 126 7.16 -17.08 -13.00
N GLU A 127 5.97 -17.63 -12.75
CA GLU A 127 4.77 -17.39 -13.54
C GLU A 127 3.96 -16.17 -13.07
N GLU A 128 4.32 -15.56 -11.92
CA GLU A 128 3.57 -14.43 -11.33
C GLU A 128 3.45 -13.24 -12.28
N PRO A 129 4.50 -12.78 -13.02
CA PRO A 129 4.38 -11.66 -13.95
C PRO A 129 3.32 -11.90 -15.04
N VAL A 130 3.32 -13.09 -15.64
CA VAL A 130 2.36 -13.45 -16.68
C VAL A 130 0.96 -13.61 -16.10
N ASN A 131 0.84 -14.19 -14.90
CA ASN A 131 -0.44 -14.40 -14.24
C ASN A 131 -1.05 -13.07 -13.80
N ALA A 132 -0.27 -12.12 -13.29
CA ALA A 132 -0.70 -10.76 -12.98
C ALA A 132 -1.24 -10.03 -14.23
N ALA A 133 -0.51 -10.08 -15.34
CA ALA A 133 -0.93 -9.49 -16.61
C ALA A 133 -2.25 -10.08 -17.14
N ARG A 134 -2.41 -11.40 -17.05
CA ARG A 134 -3.65 -12.09 -17.44
C ARG A 134 -4.84 -11.71 -16.55
N ALA A 135 -4.62 -11.57 -15.25
CA ALA A 135 -5.67 -11.16 -14.32
C ALA A 135 -6.15 -9.73 -14.61
N VAL A 136 -5.24 -8.79 -14.84
CA VAL A 136 -5.56 -7.42 -15.25
C VAL A 136 -6.42 -7.41 -16.50
N LYS A 137 -6.06 -8.23 -17.51
CA LYS A 137 -6.83 -8.36 -18.74
C LYS A 137 -8.23 -8.92 -18.53
N LEU A 138 -8.36 -9.97 -17.72
CA LEU A 138 -9.66 -10.58 -17.41
C LEU A 138 -10.57 -9.63 -16.63
N MET A 139 -10.01 -8.78 -15.79
CA MET A 139 -10.76 -7.77 -15.05
C MET A 139 -11.11 -6.54 -15.91
N GLY A 140 -10.50 -6.37 -17.08
CA GLY A 140 -10.75 -5.24 -17.99
C GLY A 140 -10.42 -3.90 -17.39
N LEU A 141 -9.38 -3.83 -16.56
CA LEU A 141 -9.02 -2.62 -15.82
C LEU A 141 -8.43 -1.56 -16.74
N LYS A 142 -8.84 -0.30 -16.56
CA LYS A 142 -8.17 0.87 -17.14
C LYS A 142 -7.04 1.39 -16.25
N TYR A 143 -7.07 1.01 -14.98
CA TYR A 143 -6.09 1.39 -13.97
C TYR A 143 -5.86 0.22 -13.02
N VAL A 144 -4.60 -0.13 -12.77
CA VAL A 144 -4.24 -1.16 -11.82
C VAL A 144 -3.20 -0.67 -10.83
N VAL A 145 -3.40 -0.99 -9.56
CA VAL A 145 -2.37 -0.79 -8.54
C VAL A 145 -1.68 -2.14 -8.32
N ILE A 146 -0.38 -2.15 -8.55
CA ILE A 146 0.50 -3.26 -8.17
C ILE A 146 1.21 -2.87 -6.89
N THR A 147 1.25 -3.77 -5.94
CA THR A 147 2.04 -3.60 -4.72
C THR A 147 2.77 -4.89 -4.39
N SER A 148 3.62 -4.85 -3.38
CA SER A 148 4.33 -6.04 -2.94
C SER A 148 4.56 -6.04 -1.43
N VAL A 149 5.00 -7.17 -0.94
CA VAL A 149 5.66 -7.30 0.37
C VAL A 149 7.11 -6.83 0.29
N ASP A 150 7.72 -6.46 1.42
CA ASP A 150 9.18 -6.32 1.51
C ASP A 150 9.86 -7.69 1.40
N ARG A 151 10.92 -7.76 0.60
CA ARG A 151 11.68 -8.96 0.30
C ARG A 151 13.18 -8.75 0.58
N ASP A 152 13.51 -8.37 1.83
CA ASP A 152 14.91 -8.20 2.27
C ASP A 152 15.74 -9.49 2.18
N ASP A 153 15.11 -10.62 1.86
CA ASP A 153 15.75 -11.92 1.57
C ASP A 153 16.24 -12.04 0.11
N LEU A 154 15.90 -11.07 -0.76
CA LEU A 154 16.37 -11.00 -2.15
C LEU A 154 17.49 -9.94 -2.28
N PRO A 155 18.50 -10.16 -3.12
CA PRO A 155 19.63 -9.24 -3.28
C PRO A 155 19.25 -7.82 -3.70
N ASP A 156 18.18 -7.68 -4.52
CA ASP A 156 17.66 -6.42 -5.04
C ASP A 156 16.31 -6.02 -4.40
N GLY A 157 15.97 -6.63 -3.26
CA GLY A 157 14.66 -6.42 -2.64
C GLY A 157 13.45 -6.84 -3.50
N GLY A 158 13.70 -7.56 -4.59
CA GLY A 158 12.69 -7.99 -5.56
C GLY A 158 12.38 -6.99 -6.67
N ALA A 159 13.19 -5.94 -6.83
CA ALA A 159 12.97 -4.88 -7.81
C ALA A 159 12.90 -5.41 -9.26
N GLY A 160 13.75 -6.37 -9.61
CA GLY A 160 13.76 -7.01 -10.93
C GLY A 160 12.45 -7.75 -11.21
N HIS A 161 11.97 -8.54 -10.27
CA HIS A 161 10.71 -9.29 -10.40
C HIS A 161 9.50 -8.35 -10.46
N TYR A 162 9.50 -7.31 -9.63
CA TYR A 162 8.47 -6.26 -9.65
C TYR A 162 8.40 -5.57 -11.01
N ALA A 163 9.54 -5.13 -11.54
CA ALA A 163 9.63 -4.49 -12.85
C ALA A 163 9.13 -5.41 -13.98
N GLU A 164 9.40 -6.72 -13.89
CA GLU A 164 8.91 -7.69 -14.87
C GLU A 164 7.38 -7.83 -14.81
N CYS A 165 6.77 -7.81 -13.62
CA CYS A 165 5.32 -7.78 -13.48
C CYS A 165 4.71 -6.56 -14.20
N VAL A 166 5.27 -5.37 -14.01
CA VAL A 166 4.79 -4.14 -14.67
C VAL A 166 4.94 -4.26 -16.19
N LYS A 167 6.08 -4.72 -16.69
CA LYS A 167 6.33 -4.90 -18.14
C LYS A 167 5.36 -5.88 -18.79
N GLU A 168 5.11 -7.03 -18.17
CA GLU A 168 4.17 -8.03 -18.70
C GLU A 168 2.72 -7.49 -18.67
N ILE A 169 2.35 -6.69 -17.65
CA ILE A 169 1.05 -6.00 -17.62
C ILE A 169 0.92 -5.06 -18.79
N ASN A 170 1.87 -4.15 -19.01
CA ASN A 170 1.85 -3.19 -20.12
C ASN A 170 1.82 -3.86 -21.48
N LYS A 171 2.58 -4.92 -21.66
CA LYS A 171 2.63 -5.69 -22.90
C LYS A 171 1.28 -6.33 -23.25
N LEU A 172 0.57 -6.88 -22.27
CA LEU A 172 -0.72 -7.55 -22.47
C LEU A 172 -1.91 -6.59 -22.43
N ASN A 173 -1.77 -5.44 -21.75
CA ASN A 173 -2.81 -4.46 -21.46
C ASN A 173 -2.30 -3.01 -21.74
N PRO A 174 -2.00 -2.65 -23.00
CA PRO A 174 -1.34 -1.38 -23.31
C PRO A 174 -2.17 -0.12 -22.99
N GLU A 175 -3.49 -0.29 -22.79
CA GLU A 175 -4.41 0.81 -22.44
C GLU A 175 -4.64 0.93 -20.91
N THR A 176 -3.95 0.09 -20.11
CA THR A 176 -4.12 0.07 -18.65
C THR A 176 -3.00 0.87 -18.01
N ALA A 177 -3.34 1.93 -17.28
CA ALA A 177 -2.37 2.66 -16.48
C ALA A 177 -1.93 1.83 -15.25
N VAL A 178 -0.64 1.88 -14.93
CA VAL A 178 -0.04 1.12 -13.83
C VAL A 178 0.47 2.06 -12.74
N GLU A 179 -0.06 1.92 -11.54
CA GLU A 179 0.51 2.48 -10.32
C GLU A 179 1.34 1.40 -9.61
N ALA A 180 2.60 1.68 -9.34
CA ALA A 180 3.46 0.82 -8.55
C ALA A 180 3.59 1.33 -7.12
N LEU A 181 2.93 0.67 -6.17
CA LEU A 181 3.11 0.91 -4.74
C LEU A 181 4.22 -0.01 -4.21
N THR A 182 5.42 0.55 -4.12
CA THR A 182 6.66 -0.20 -3.93
C THR A 182 7.14 -0.27 -2.47
N PRO A 183 7.95 -1.27 -2.11
CA PRO A 183 8.82 -1.21 -0.94
C PRO A 183 9.94 -0.19 -1.15
N ASP A 184 10.77 0.03 -0.13
CA ASP A 184 11.87 1.01 -0.20
C ASP A 184 13.17 0.44 -0.81
N PHE A 185 13.20 -0.84 -1.17
CA PHE A 185 14.38 -1.55 -1.69
C PHE A 185 15.65 -1.27 -0.87
N ASN A 186 15.52 -1.17 0.46
CA ASN A 186 16.59 -0.79 1.40
C ASN A 186 17.31 0.53 1.05
N GLY A 187 16.65 1.43 0.30
CA GLY A 187 17.19 2.70 -0.16
C GLY A 187 18.25 2.59 -1.26
N VAL A 188 18.35 1.43 -1.94
CA VAL A 188 19.22 1.21 -3.09
C VAL A 188 18.61 1.84 -4.33
N LEU A 189 19.10 3.00 -4.74
CA LEU A 189 18.50 3.82 -5.79
C LEU A 189 18.49 3.13 -7.17
N ALA A 190 19.51 2.33 -7.48
CA ALA A 190 19.54 1.56 -8.73
C ALA A 190 18.40 0.50 -8.81
N ASP A 191 17.92 -0.01 -7.68
CA ASP A 191 16.79 -0.92 -7.64
C ASP A 191 15.47 -0.16 -7.78
N VAL A 192 15.38 1.06 -7.24
CA VAL A 192 14.25 1.97 -7.49
C VAL A 192 14.14 2.31 -8.97
N GLU A 193 15.26 2.67 -9.63
CA GLU A 193 15.32 2.98 -11.07
C GLU A 193 14.78 1.84 -11.94
N LYS A 194 15.12 0.58 -11.63
CA LYS A 194 14.59 -0.59 -12.36
C LYS A 194 13.06 -0.62 -12.41
N VAL A 195 12.42 -0.24 -11.30
CA VAL A 195 10.96 -0.22 -11.22
C VAL A 195 10.40 1.03 -11.89
N VAL A 196 11.01 2.19 -11.69
CA VAL A 196 10.57 3.44 -12.33
C VAL A 196 10.65 3.34 -13.85
N ASP A 197 11.68 2.65 -14.40
CA ASP A 197 11.87 2.46 -15.84
C ASP A 197 11.05 1.31 -16.44
N SER A 198 10.22 0.63 -15.65
CA SER A 198 9.42 -0.50 -16.14
C SER A 198 8.20 -0.11 -16.99
N GLY A 199 7.87 1.20 -17.06
CA GLY A 199 6.77 1.73 -17.86
C GLY A 199 5.50 2.02 -17.05
N LEU A 200 5.66 2.36 -15.77
CA LEU A 200 4.56 2.79 -14.90
C LEU A 200 4.23 4.29 -15.10
N GLU A 201 2.99 4.67 -14.78
CA GLU A 201 2.53 6.07 -14.76
C GLU A 201 2.67 6.71 -13.38
N VAL A 202 2.52 5.91 -12.31
CA VAL A 202 2.59 6.41 -10.94
C VAL A 202 3.53 5.55 -10.11
N PHE A 203 4.56 6.17 -9.54
CA PHE A 203 5.44 5.57 -8.54
C PHE A 203 4.95 5.96 -7.14
N ALA A 204 4.55 4.98 -6.35
CA ALA A 204 4.05 5.20 -5.00
C ALA A 204 4.94 4.51 -3.97
N GLN A 205 5.25 5.22 -2.89
CA GLN A 205 5.85 4.66 -1.68
C GLN A 205 5.29 5.37 -0.46
N ASN A 206 4.72 4.61 0.46
CA ASN A 206 4.04 5.19 1.60
C ASN A 206 5.01 5.63 2.71
N VAL A 207 4.85 6.85 3.18
CA VAL A 207 5.50 7.35 4.40
C VAL A 207 4.85 6.76 5.66
N GLU A 208 3.59 6.38 5.58
CA GLU A 208 2.73 5.69 6.54
C GLU A 208 2.36 6.52 7.77
N THR A 209 3.29 7.28 8.35
CA THR A 209 3.06 8.12 9.53
C THR A 209 4.05 9.28 9.58
N VAL A 210 3.84 10.21 10.51
CA VAL A 210 4.73 11.35 10.73
C VAL A 210 6.11 10.90 11.26
N LYS A 211 7.13 11.71 11.08
CA LYS A 211 8.53 11.40 11.41
C LYS A 211 8.72 10.83 12.82
N ARG A 212 8.15 11.46 13.85
CA ARG A 212 8.25 11.01 15.25
C ARG A 212 7.71 9.59 15.48
N LEU A 213 6.66 9.22 14.74
CA LEU A 213 5.98 7.94 14.92
C LEU A 213 6.53 6.82 14.03
N THR A 214 7.51 7.10 13.17
CA THR A 214 8.03 6.09 12.22
C THR A 214 8.47 4.81 12.93
N HIS A 215 9.39 4.88 13.89
CA HIS A 215 9.89 3.69 14.58
C HIS A 215 8.87 2.99 15.48
N PRO A 216 7.97 3.70 16.21
CA PRO A 216 6.87 3.05 16.93
C PRO A 216 5.87 2.31 16.04
N VAL A 217 5.71 2.70 14.77
CA VAL A 217 4.66 2.23 13.85
C VAL A 217 5.19 1.26 12.80
N ARG A 218 6.34 1.58 12.18
CA ARG A 218 6.94 0.81 11.07
C ARG A 218 7.98 -0.20 11.58
N ASP A 219 8.39 -1.11 10.72
CA ASP A 219 9.55 -1.99 10.98
C ASP A 219 10.82 -1.16 11.17
N PRO A 220 11.76 -1.55 12.06
CA PRO A 220 12.99 -0.79 12.33
C PRO A 220 13.87 -0.52 11.10
N ARG A 221 13.73 -1.31 10.03
CA ARG A 221 14.46 -1.12 8.76
C ARG A 221 13.86 -0.03 7.87
N ALA A 222 12.60 0.32 8.11
CA ALA A 222 11.94 1.41 7.40
C ALA A 222 12.24 2.75 8.08
N SER A 223 12.62 3.78 7.32
CA SER A 223 12.81 5.12 7.85
C SER A 223 12.03 6.17 7.08
N TYR A 224 11.72 7.25 7.76
CA TYR A 224 11.02 8.40 7.18
C TYR A 224 11.89 9.05 6.08
N GLU A 225 13.14 9.31 6.40
CA GLU A 225 14.11 9.94 5.50
C GLU A 225 14.40 9.07 4.27
N GLN A 226 14.43 7.74 4.44
CA GLN A 226 14.61 6.82 3.32
C GLN A 226 13.42 6.88 2.36
N THR A 227 12.20 6.96 2.87
CA THR A 227 11.00 7.13 2.03
C THR A 227 11.06 8.43 1.24
N LEU A 228 11.40 9.57 1.88
CA LEU A 228 11.57 10.84 1.19
C LEU A 228 12.67 10.77 0.11
N LYS A 229 13.81 10.16 0.43
CA LYS A 229 14.92 9.96 -0.52
C LYS A 229 14.50 9.16 -1.75
N VAL A 230 13.76 8.07 -1.56
CA VAL A 230 13.27 7.22 -2.66
C VAL A 230 12.28 7.99 -3.53
N LEU A 231 11.32 8.70 -2.94
CA LEU A 231 10.35 9.53 -3.67
C LEU A 231 11.03 10.65 -4.46
N ALA A 232 11.97 11.38 -3.81
CA ALA A 232 12.76 12.42 -4.46
C ALA A 232 13.55 11.87 -5.65
N HIS A 233 14.22 10.73 -5.47
CA HIS A 233 15.01 10.11 -6.52
C HIS A 233 14.13 9.66 -7.70
N SER A 234 13.00 9.02 -7.44
CA SER A 234 12.07 8.59 -8.48
C SER A 234 11.59 9.77 -9.33
N LYS A 235 11.24 10.90 -8.68
CA LYS A 235 10.83 12.13 -9.37
C LYS A 235 11.95 12.78 -10.18
N GLN A 236 13.18 12.77 -9.66
CA GLN A 236 14.35 13.29 -10.37
C GLN A 236 14.76 12.42 -11.56
N HIS A 237 14.67 11.09 -11.41
CA HIS A 237 15.03 10.13 -12.45
C HIS A 237 14.04 10.17 -13.62
N ARG A 238 12.73 10.24 -13.33
CA ARG A 238 11.66 10.29 -14.33
C ARG A 238 10.65 11.39 -13.96
N THR A 239 10.85 12.58 -14.51
CA THR A 239 9.98 13.74 -14.24
C THR A 239 8.57 13.61 -14.80
N ASP A 240 8.38 12.73 -15.78
CA ASP A 240 7.09 12.39 -16.40
C ASP A 240 6.26 11.40 -15.56
N VAL A 241 6.87 10.70 -14.61
CA VAL A 241 6.16 9.81 -13.69
C VAL A 241 5.62 10.60 -12.51
N LEU A 242 4.36 10.35 -12.16
CA LEU A 242 3.76 10.93 -10.96
C LEU A 242 4.25 10.20 -9.71
N THR A 243 4.56 10.96 -8.66
CA THR A 243 4.93 10.40 -7.36
C THR A 243 3.78 10.48 -6.37
N LYS A 244 3.59 9.42 -5.60
CA LYS A 244 2.47 9.30 -4.65
C LYS A 244 2.93 8.74 -3.31
N THR A 245 2.28 9.20 -2.25
CA THR A 245 2.48 8.67 -0.89
C THR A 245 1.18 8.62 -0.10
N SER A 246 1.20 7.89 1.01
CA SER A 246 0.06 7.77 1.92
C SER A 246 0.47 7.98 3.36
N LEU A 247 -0.41 8.62 4.12
CA LEU A 247 -0.28 8.86 5.56
C LEU A 247 -1.54 8.32 6.27
N MET A 248 -1.33 7.49 7.27
CA MET A 248 -2.40 7.03 8.17
C MET A 248 -2.52 7.98 9.36
N LEU A 249 -3.75 8.35 9.70
CA LEU A 249 -4.08 9.21 10.84
C LEU A 249 -4.78 8.43 11.95
N GLY A 250 -4.63 8.89 13.18
CA GLY A 250 -5.18 8.26 14.38
C GLY A 250 -4.21 7.33 15.11
N LEU A 251 -2.91 7.51 14.90
CA LEU A 251 -1.81 6.80 15.58
C LEU A 251 -1.13 7.64 16.66
N GLY A 252 -1.62 8.87 16.95
CA GLY A 252 -1.10 9.80 17.95
C GLY A 252 -0.24 10.94 17.37
N GLU A 253 -0.35 11.16 16.06
CA GLU A 253 0.21 12.34 15.38
C GLU A 253 -0.50 13.62 15.84
N GLN A 254 0.22 14.76 15.80
CA GLN A 254 -0.30 16.09 16.03
C GLN A 254 -0.54 16.80 14.68
N ASP A 255 -1.49 17.74 14.63
CA ASP A 255 -1.83 18.45 13.40
C ASP A 255 -0.62 19.13 12.75
N HIS A 256 0.22 19.79 13.56
CA HIS A 256 1.43 20.44 13.05
C HIS A 256 2.44 19.45 12.46
N GLU A 257 2.50 18.18 12.94
CA GLU A 257 3.36 17.14 12.39
C GLU A 257 2.85 16.67 11.02
N VAL A 258 1.52 16.61 10.85
CA VAL A 258 0.89 16.31 9.55
C VAL A 258 1.21 17.41 8.55
N MET A 259 1.05 18.68 8.94
CA MET A 259 1.38 19.83 8.09
C MET A 259 2.85 19.88 7.71
N GLN A 260 3.76 19.64 8.67
CA GLN A 260 5.19 19.54 8.40
C GLN A 260 5.51 18.39 7.45
N THR A 261 4.88 17.24 7.62
CA THR A 261 5.05 16.09 6.71
C THR A 261 4.60 16.46 5.28
N MET A 262 3.50 17.19 5.12
CA MET A 262 3.06 17.68 3.82
C MET A 262 4.10 18.61 3.18
N ASP A 263 4.68 19.53 3.95
CA ASP A 263 5.72 20.45 3.47
C ASP A 263 6.96 19.68 3.01
N GLU A 264 7.48 18.76 3.83
CA GLU A 264 8.63 17.93 3.50
C GLU A 264 8.37 17.04 2.27
N LEU A 265 7.15 16.52 2.08
CA LEU A 265 6.76 15.76 0.90
C LEU A 265 6.73 16.64 -0.37
N ARG A 266 6.24 17.89 -0.26
CA ARG A 266 6.28 18.83 -1.38
C ARG A 266 7.70 19.27 -1.75
N GLU A 267 8.58 19.45 -0.77
CA GLU A 267 9.99 19.76 -0.99
C GLU A 267 10.70 18.70 -1.85
N VAL A 268 10.32 17.41 -1.69
CA VAL A 268 10.86 16.31 -2.49
C VAL A 268 10.07 16.02 -3.77
N GLY A 269 9.05 16.83 -4.08
CA GLY A 269 8.34 16.78 -5.35
C GLY A 269 7.22 15.73 -5.43
N VAL A 270 6.64 15.31 -4.29
CA VAL A 270 5.50 14.39 -4.30
C VAL A 270 4.27 15.06 -4.89
N ASP A 271 3.63 14.42 -5.86
CA ASP A 271 2.50 14.95 -6.61
C ASP A 271 1.16 14.64 -5.93
N ILE A 272 1.00 13.44 -5.39
CA ILE A 272 -0.27 12.91 -4.89
C ILE A 272 -0.12 12.46 -3.44
N LEU A 273 -1.04 12.92 -2.58
CA LEU A 273 -1.11 12.51 -1.17
C LEU A 273 -2.44 11.82 -0.87
N THR A 274 -2.40 10.69 -0.18
CA THR A 274 -3.61 10.08 0.39
C THR A 274 -3.57 10.09 1.90
N LEU A 275 -4.69 10.43 2.54
CA LEU A 275 -4.85 10.49 3.99
C LEU A 275 -6.03 9.61 4.41
N GLY A 276 -5.78 8.63 5.27
CA GLY A 276 -6.81 7.71 5.73
C GLY A 276 -6.75 7.41 7.22
N GLN A 277 -7.88 7.05 7.82
CA GLN A 277 -7.91 6.63 9.22
C GLN A 277 -7.21 5.28 9.41
N TYR A 278 -6.27 5.20 10.34
CA TYR A 278 -5.78 3.92 10.82
C TYR A 278 -6.90 3.11 11.47
N LEU A 279 -7.05 1.86 11.05
CA LEU A 279 -7.97 0.90 11.65
C LEU A 279 -7.17 -0.28 12.17
N GLN A 280 -7.29 -0.57 13.46
CA GLN A 280 -6.59 -1.70 14.09
C GLN A 280 -7.05 -3.03 13.48
N PRO A 281 -6.17 -3.79 12.80
CA PRO A 281 -6.58 -5.04 12.15
C PRO A 281 -6.94 -6.15 13.14
N THR A 282 -6.12 -6.34 14.18
CA THR A 282 -6.35 -7.29 15.28
C THR A 282 -5.86 -6.68 16.60
N LEU A 283 -6.23 -7.28 17.72
CA LEU A 283 -5.80 -6.83 19.05
C LEU A 283 -4.28 -6.90 19.29
N ASN A 284 -3.55 -7.56 18.40
CA ASN A 284 -2.08 -7.62 18.45
C ASN A 284 -1.39 -6.40 17.83
N HIS A 285 -2.12 -5.61 17.04
CA HIS A 285 -1.63 -4.40 16.37
C HIS A 285 -1.75 -3.17 17.28
N LEU A 286 -1.17 -2.05 16.83
CA LEU A 286 -1.27 -0.77 17.53
C LEU A 286 -2.74 -0.40 17.78
N ALA A 287 -3.04 0.11 18.96
CA ALA A 287 -4.35 0.67 19.24
C ALA A 287 -4.61 1.93 18.40
N VAL A 288 -5.88 2.21 18.12
CA VAL A 288 -6.28 3.50 17.56
C VAL A 288 -6.24 4.53 18.70
N GLU A 289 -5.51 5.62 18.52
CA GLU A 289 -5.39 6.69 19.51
C GLU A 289 -6.55 7.69 19.42
N ARG A 290 -7.03 7.98 18.20
CA ARG A 290 -8.21 8.80 17.96
C ARG A 290 -8.90 8.47 16.64
N TYR A 291 -10.17 8.80 16.53
CA TYR A 291 -10.89 8.79 15.26
C TYR A 291 -10.96 10.22 14.71
N VAL A 292 -10.29 10.42 13.56
CA VAL A 292 -10.30 11.68 12.82
C VAL A 292 -11.67 11.86 12.18
N THR A 293 -12.25 13.04 12.31
CA THR A 293 -13.57 13.35 11.76
C THR A 293 -13.53 13.62 10.25
N PRO A 294 -14.63 13.45 9.52
CA PRO A 294 -14.69 13.83 8.12
C PRO A 294 -14.29 15.29 7.87
N ASP A 295 -14.71 16.22 8.71
CA ASP A 295 -14.39 17.64 8.60
C ASP A 295 -12.88 17.90 8.74
N GLU A 296 -12.18 17.18 9.63
CA GLU A 296 -10.70 17.25 9.74
C GLU A 296 -10.02 16.72 8.46
N PHE A 297 -10.54 15.65 7.85
CA PHE A 297 -10.04 15.17 6.55
C PHE A 297 -10.23 16.20 5.45
N ASP A 298 -11.36 16.90 5.42
CA ASP A 298 -11.63 17.97 4.45
C ASP A 298 -10.66 19.14 4.64
N LEU A 299 -10.33 19.51 5.89
CA LEU A 299 -9.30 20.51 6.20
C LEU A 299 -7.92 20.07 5.70
N TYR A 300 -7.49 18.85 6.01
CA TYR A 300 -6.20 18.33 5.53
C TYR A 300 -6.14 18.29 3.99
N ARG A 301 -7.26 17.99 3.33
CA ARG A 301 -7.33 18.02 1.88
C ARG A 301 -7.13 19.43 1.34
N ALA A 302 -7.81 20.41 1.90
CA ALA A 302 -7.69 21.82 1.49
C ALA A 302 -6.27 22.34 1.67
N GLU A 303 -5.67 22.12 2.84
CA GLU A 303 -4.28 22.51 3.17
C GLU A 303 -3.27 21.87 2.23
N GLY A 304 -3.42 20.57 1.94
CA GLY A 304 -2.51 19.89 1.02
C GLY A 304 -2.60 20.44 -0.41
N LEU A 305 -3.80 20.75 -0.91
CA LEU A 305 -3.97 21.40 -2.21
C LEU A 305 -3.36 22.81 -2.24
N GLU A 306 -3.49 23.60 -1.16
CA GLU A 306 -2.86 24.89 -1.03
C GLU A 306 -1.33 24.81 -1.01
N LYS A 307 -0.76 23.74 -0.41
CA LYS A 307 0.68 23.44 -0.44
C LYS A 307 1.19 22.98 -1.82
N GLY A 308 0.29 22.81 -2.79
CA GLY A 308 0.63 22.53 -4.19
C GLY A 308 0.72 21.04 -4.56
N PHE A 309 0.12 20.13 -3.79
CA PHE A 309 -0.12 18.77 -4.30
C PHE A 309 -1.08 18.84 -5.50
N LEU A 310 -0.85 18.01 -6.51
CA LEU A 310 -1.75 17.89 -7.65
C LEU A 310 -3.10 17.29 -7.25
N GLU A 311 -3.08 16.32 -6.33
CA GLU A 311 -4.27 15.75 -5.72
C GLU A 311 -4.01 15.37 -4.26
N VAL A 312 -5.02 15.59 -3.42
CA VAL A 312 -5.08 15.09 -2.05
C VAL A 312 -6.38 14.34 -1.86
N VAL A 313 -6.28 13.02 -1.71
CA VAL A 313 -7.43 12.17 -1.41
C VAL A 313 -7.46 11.93 0.10
N ALA A 314 -8.40 12.53 0.80
CA ALA A 314 -8.50 12.43 2.26
C ALA A 314 -9.90 11.94 2.67
N GLY A 315 -9.94 11.07 3.69
CA GLY A 315 -11.21 10.60 4.23
C GLY A 315 -11.07 9.37 5.12
N PRO A 316 -12.10 9.11 5.94
CA PRO A 316 -12.05 8.05 6.96
C PRO A 316 -11.76 6.65 6.42
N LEU A 317 -12.26 6.31 5.25
CA LEU A 317 -12.08 5.00 4.62
C LEU A 317 -11.05 5.02 3.48
N VAL A 318 -10.38 6.16 3.22
CA VAL A 318 -9.32 6.26 2.20
C VAL A 318 -8.17 5.31 2.54
N ARG A 319 -7.62 4.69 1.51
CA ARG A 319 -6.42 3.84 1.51
C ARG A 319 -5.51 4.29 0.37
N SER A 320 -4.25 3.89 0.38
CA SER A 320 -3.28 4.30 -0.65
C SER A 320 -3.75 4.04 -2.08
N SER A 321 -4.51 2.98 -2.30
CA SER A 321 -5.06 2.60 -3.63
C SER A 321 -6.56 2.86 -3.78
N TYR A 322 -7.21 3.56 -2.81
CA TYR A 322 -8.64 3.83 -2.90
C TYR A 322 -8.95 4.84 -4.00
N ARG A 323 -9.81 4.44 -4.96
CA ARG A 323 -10.19 5.25 -6.13
C ARG A 323 -9.00 5.87 -6.86
N ALA A 324 -7.91 5.12 -6.97
CA ALA A 324 -6.70 5.59 -7.61
C ALA A 324 -6.91 5.98 -9.10
N ASP A 325 -7.85 5.32 -9.79
CA ASP A 325 -8.34 5.64 -11.13
C ASP A 325 -8.87 7.08 -11.26
N GLN A 326 -9.56 7.59 -10.25
CA GLN A 326 -10.17 8.93 -10.29
C GLN A 326 -9.15 10.07 -10.20
N VAL A 327 -7.98 9.81 -9.67
CA VAL A 327 -6.91 10.81 -9.56
C VAL A 327 -6.47 11.28 -10.94
N LEU A 328 -6.33 10.36 -11.89
CA LEU A 328 -5.95 10.69 -13.27
C LEU A 328 -7.11 11.34 -14.05
N GLU A 329 -8.35 10.98 -13.76
CA GLU A 329 -9.53 11.51 -14.48
C GLU A 329 -9.92 12.93 -14.04
N LYS A 330 -9.90 13.22 -12.73
CA LYS A 330 -10.41 14.49 -12.18
C LYS A 330 -9.51 15.69 -12.41
N ASN A 331 -8.20 15.47 -12.50
CA ASN A 331 -7.22 16.56 -12.55
C ASN A 331 -6.74 16.90 -13.95
N ASN A 332 -7.36 16.38 -15.01
CA ASN A 332 -6.82 16.51 -16.38
C ASN A 332 -5.34 16.12 -16.48
N VAL A 333 -4.83 15.33 -15.52
CA VAL A 333 -3.53 14.70 -15.62
C VAL A 333 -3.69 13.55 -16.61
N GLY A 334 -3.96 13.95 -17.87
CA GLY A 334 -4.03 13.02 -18.98
C GLY A 334 -2.65 12.41 -19.20
N PHE A 335 -2.61 11.19 -19.69
CA PHE A 335 -1.41 10.55 -20.18
C PHE A 335 -0.59 11.54 -21.00
N GLY A 336 0.55 11.98 -20.51
CA GLY A 336 1.50 12.83 -21.24
C GLY A 336 1.56 14.32 -20.88
N VAL A 337 0.92 14.80 -19.81
CA VAL A 337 1.13 16.17 -19.33
C VAL A 337 1.98 16.16 -18.07
N SER A 338 3.29 16.11 -18.23
CA SER A 338 4.22 16.42 -17.15
C SER A 338 4.19 17.92 -16.86
N MET A 339 3.78 18.33 -15.67
CA MET A 339 4.10 19.66 -15.17
C MET A 339 5.60 19.71 -14.88
N PRO A 340 6.34 20.71 -15.40
CA PRO A 340 7.76 20.79 -15.11
C PRO A 340 7.97 21.02 -13.61
N PHE A 341 8.71 20.10 -12.99
CA PHE A 341 9.21 20.30 -11.62
C PHE A 341 10.15 21.51 -11.64
N THR A 342 9.77 22.57 -10.97
CA THR A 342 10.65 23.71 -10.68
C THR A 342 11.21 23.46 -9.28
N PRO A 343 12.49 23.06 -9.14
CA PRO A 343 13.07 22.89 -7.81
C PRO A 343 13.02 24.25 -7.09
N PRO A 344 12.75 24.27 -5.78
CA PRO A 344 12.81 25.50 -5.01
C PRO A 344 14.21 26.11 -5.19
N LEU A 345 14.25 27.42 -5.49
CA LEU A 345 15.47 28.16 -5.65
C LEU A 345 16.32 27.99 -4.37
N THR A 346 17.41 27.23 -4.50
CA THR A 346 18.43 27.11 -3.46
C THR A 346 19.24 28.41 -3.45
N ASP A 347 18.67 29.47 -2.89
CA ASP A 347 19.43 30.63 -2.45
C ASP A 347 19.52 30.56 -0.92
N LYS A 348 20.62 30.01 -0.47
CA LYS A 348 21.34 30.48 0.72
C LYS A 348 22.68 29.77 0.82
N ALA A 349 23.66 30.28 0.13
CA ALA A 349 25.01 30.30 0.68
C ALA A 349 24.92 31.14 1.97
N LEU A 350 25.04 30.52 3.12
CA LEU A 350 25.30 31.18 4.38
C LEU A 350 26.81 31.53 4.47
N PRO A 351 27.14 32.72 5.00
CA PRO A 351 28.51 33.21 5.09
C PRO A 351 29.38 32.45 6.06
#